data_5d3eb7dd072c21c8a8f58515d0a07141
#
_entry.id   5d3eb7dd072c21c8a8f58515d0a07141
#
_cell.length_a   1.000
_cell.length_b   1.000
_cell.length_c   1.000
_cell.angle_alpha   90.00
_cell.angle_beta   90.00
_cell.angle_gamma   90.00
#
_symmetry.space_group_name_H-M   'P 1'
#
loop_
_entity.id
_entity.type
_entity.pdbx_description
1 polymer ?
#
loop_
_entity_poly.entity_id
_entity_poly.type
_entity_poly.pdbx_seq_one_letter_code
_entity_poly.pdbx_strand_id
1 'polypeptide(L)'
;MNSTQKHAVWQLIKPFWVSEEKGRAWLMLIAIVALSLGLVYISVLINQWNQVFYDALQNKNYPVFKQQLWRFTYLALIFIVLAVWKVYLTQGLQMRWRSWMTEKFMGKWLAHQAYYHSEQQQLVDNPDQRIAEDLNVLTRNTLSLSLGLLSSLVTLFSFVSILWHVSGPLSFALHGHAFTLPGYMVWFALLYALLGSLIIGWVGKPLVRLGFDQERYEANFRFGLIRIRENHDAIALYQGEKQEEQQLGERFATIRNNWWSIMRITRRLNIASNFYGQFAIIFPLLVAAPRYFSGAIQMGGLMQIASAFGQVQGALSWFIDAFNDLAAWKACVNRLAGFNAAVEQAHHQPRGIVLEDDDAHPLALNRLSLQLPDGQPLVHDVSLTLQRGERVLIAGPSGGGKSTLLRAIAGIWPYGAGSVRRDASLRALFLPQRSYMPIGTLREALSYPHPAGTYHDEQLLAVLESCRLQHLQRWLDTANNWSQRLSPGEQQRLAFARAILTRPDILFLDEATSALDDETEQLMYEHLVTTLPDVTLVSVAHRNSVAKYHQTCWRLSHQSESPARIAPDALPKAG
;
A
#
# COMPACT_ATOMS: atom_id res chain seq x y z
N MET A 1 19.47 13.56 -4.34
CA MET A 1 19.06 12.73 -3.17
C MET A 1 20.03 12.96 -2.03
N ASN A 2 19.50 13.35 -0.85
CA ASN A 2 20.28 13.51 0.37
C ASN A 2 20.76 12.12 0.86
N SER A 3 21.81 12.08 1.71
CA SER A 3 22.36 10.82 2.26
C SER A 3 21.31 9.93 2.93
N THR A 4 20.37 10.53 3.66
CA THR A 4 19.24 9.86 4.31
C THR A 4 18.30 9.16 3.31
N GLN A 5 18.03 9.78 2.17
CA GLN A 5 17.19 9.20 1.11
C GLN A 5 17.88 8.03 0.40
N LYS A 6 19.20 8.11 0.18
CA LYS A 6 19.96 6.98 -0.39
C LYS A 6 19.92 5.77 0.53
N HIS A 7 20.03 5.99 1.83
CA HIS A 7 19.95 4.93 2.84
C HIS A 7 18.56 4.27 2.84
N ALA A 8 17.49 5.06 2.80
CA ALA A 8 16.11 4.56 2.74
C ALA A 8 15.85 3.71 1.47
N VAL A 9 16.34 4.15 0.31
CA VAL A 9 16.25 3.37 -0.95
C VAL A 9 16.96 2.02 -0.80
N TRP A 10 18.17 2.00 -0.25
CA TRP A 10 18.91 0.76 -0.04
C TRP A 10 18.22 -0.18 0.93
N GLN A 11 17.66 0.33 2.00
CA GLN A 11 16.92 -0.47 2.99
C GLN A 11 15.66 -1.13 2.40
N LEU A 12 15.00 -0.47 1.44
CA LEU A 12 13.81 -1.02 0.78
C LEU A 12 14.15 -2.01 -0.34
N ILE A 13 15.19 -1.72 -1.15
CA ILE A 13 15.49 -2.47 -2.36
C ILE A 13 16.41 -3.66 -2.09
N LYS A 14 17.51 -3.46 -1.35
CA LYS A 14 18.54 -4.48 -1.13
C LYS A 14 18.03 -5.79 -0.53
N PRO A 15 17.11 -5.81 0.46
CA PRO A 15 16.72 -7.05 1.12
C PRO A 15 16.18 -8.13 0.19
N PHE A 16 15.45 -7.78 -0.87
CA PHE A 16 14.96 -8.75 -1.85
C PHE A 16 16.11 -9.42 -2.61
N TRP A 17 17.14 -8.65 -3.03
CA TRP A 17 18.27 -9.13 -3.83
C TRP A 17 19.27 -9.99 -3.06
N VAL A 18 19.12 -10.10 -1.73
CA VAL A 18 19.93 -10.95 -0.86
C VAL A 18 19.09 -12.01 -0.11
N SER A 19 17.78 -12.06 -0.39
CA SER A 19 16.81 -12.98 0.20
C SER A 19 16.96 -14.41 -0.34
N GLU A 20 16.08 -15.30 0.10
CA GLU A 20 15.92 -16.68 -0.40
C GLU A 20 15.58 -16.71 -1.91
N GLU A 21 14.96 -15.67 -2.43
CA GLU A 21 14.64 -15.52 -3.86
C GLU A 21 15.81 -15.00 -4.72
N LYS A 22 16.96 -14.66 -4.13
CA LYS A 22 18.12 -14.02 -4.80
C LYS A 22 18.55 -14.73 -6.09
N GLY A 23 18.64 -16.06 -6.08
CA GLY A 23 19.12 -16.84 -7.25
C GLY A 23 18.22 -16.65 -8.46
N ARG A 24 16.91 -16.78 -8.29
CA ARG A 24 15.92 -16.59 -9.35
C ARG A 24 15.82 -15.13 -9.78
N ALA A 25 15.87 -14.19 -8.82
CA ALA A 25 15.81 -12.77 -9.12
C ALA A 25 16.99 -12.31 -9.98
N TRP A 26 18.21 -12.69 -9.64
CA TRP A 26 19.40 -12.37 -10.44
C TRP A 26 19.39 -13.04 -11.79
N LEU A 27 18.99 -14.32 -11.90
CA LEU A 27 18.86 -15.00 -13.17
C LEU A 27 17.89 -14.28 -14.11
N MET A 28 16.71 -13.91 -13.60
CA MET A 28 15.72 -13.17 -14.39
C MET A 28 16.23 -11.79 -14.78
N LEU A 29 16.88 -11.06 -13.87
CA LEU A 29 17.45 -9.74 -14.17
C LEU A 29 18.51 -9.82 -15.27
N ILE A 30 19.44 -10.77 -15.16
CA ILE A 30 20.48 -10.99 -16.19
C ILE A 30 19.85 -11.33 -17.54
N ALA A 31 18.84 -12.20 -17.55
CA ALA A 31 18.11 -12.53 -18.78
C ALA A 31 17.42 -11.30 -19.39
N ILE A 32 16.74 -10.47 -18.56
CA ILE A 32 16.08 -9.24 -19.02
C ILE A 32 17.10 -8.24 -19.57
N VAL A 33 18.24 -8.09 -18.91
CA VAL A 33 19.34 -7.21 -19.40
C VAL A 33 19.88 -7.74 -20.72
N ALA A 34 20.15 -9.04 -20.85
CA ALA A 34 20.61 -9.65 -22.09
C ALA A 34 19.62 -9.46 -23.25
N LEU A 35 18.32 -9.66 -22.98
CA LEU A 35 17.25 -9.39 -23.95
C LEU A 35 17.18 -7.90 -24.32
N SER A 36 17.37 -6.99 -23.37
CA SER A 36 17.38 -5.55 -23.63
C SER A 36 18.56 -5.14 -24.53
N LEU A 37 19.73 -5.67 -24.25
CA LEU A 37 20.92 -5.46 -25.08
C LEU A 37 20.75 -6.10 -26.50
N GLY A 38 20.15 -7.29 -26.55
CA GLY A 38 19.80 -7.94 -27.81
C GLY A 38 18.85 -7.10 -28.67
N LEU A 39 17.83 -6.47 -28.07
CA LEU A 39 16.92 -5.57 -28.78
C LEU A 39 17.65 -4.34 -29.36
N VAL A 40 18.58 -3.75 -28.62
CA VAL A 40 19.38 -2.62 -29.11
C VAL A 40 20.28 -3.10 -30.25
N TYR A 41 20.91 -4.28 -30.12
CA TYR A 41 21.73 -4.86 -31.18
C TYR A 41 20.93 -5.13 -32.47
N ILE A 42 19.74 -5.71 -32.38
CA ILE A 42 18.84 -5.88 -33.52
C ILE A 42 18.47 -4.53 -34.15
N SER A 43 18.21 -3.49 -33.33
CA SER A 43 17.94 -2.15 -33.83
C SER A 43 19.13 -1.57 -34.63
N VAL A 44 20.36 -1.85 -34.19
CA VAL A 44 21.57 -1.49 -34.94
C VAL A 44 21.64 -2.24 -36.30
N LEU A 45 21.33 -3.54 -36.31
CA LEU A 45 21.28 -4.34 -37.52
C LEU A 45 20.19 -3.86 -38.50
N ILE A 46 19.04 -3.46 -38.01
CA ILE A 46 17.95 -2.86 -38.81
C ILE A 46 18.40 -1.50 -39.38
N ASN A 47 19.14 -0.71 -38.63
CA ASN A 47 19.68 0.55 -39.12
C ASN A 47 20.69 0.34 -40.27
N GLN A 48 21.57 -0.67 -40.16
CA GLN A 48 22.46 -1.07 -41.26
C GLN A 48 21.70 -1.65 -42.46
N TRP A 49 20.64 -2.41 -42.20
CA TRP A 49 19.75 -2.92 -43.23
C TRP A 49 19.11 -1.79 -44.05
N ASN A 50 18.68 -0.69 -43.42
CA ASN A 50 18.14 0.49 -44.09
C ASN A 50 19.10 0.96 -45.21
N GLN A 51 20.39 1.06 -44.91
CA GLN A 51 21.38 1.49 -45.90
C GLN A 51 21.38 0.58 -47.14
N VAL A 52 21.60 -0.72 -46.93
CA VAL A 52 21.74 -1.69 -48.03
C VAL A 52 20.43 -1.82 -48.82
N PHE A 53 19.30 -1.79 -48.17
CA PHE A 53 17.98 -1.92 -48.80
C PHE A 53 17.66 -0.73 -49.71
N TYR A 54 17.84 0.51 -49.22
CA TYR A 54 17.55 1.71 -50.02
C TYR A 54 18.59 1.96 -51.12
N ASP A 55 19.85 1.58 -50.92
CA ASP A 55 20.86 1.61 -51.97
C ASP A 55 20.54 0.61 -53.10
N ALA A 56 20.04 -0.60 -52.75
CA ALA A 56 19.59 -1.59 -53.74
C ALA A 56 18.40 -1.08 -54.55
N LEU A 57 17.46 -0.36 -53.92
CA LEU A 57 16.34 0.30 -54.60
C LEU A 57 16.82 1.40 -55.55
N GLN A 58 17.69 2.29 -55.09
CA GLN A 58 18.25 3.39 -55.89
C GLN A 58 18.97 2.85 -57.12
N ASN A 59 19.78 1.79 -56.94
CA ASN A 59 20.59 1.18 -57.99
C ASN A 59 19.82 0.14 -58.81
N LYS A 60 18.49 -0.04 -58.57
CA LYS A 60 17.61 -1.01 -59.21
C LYS A 60 18.13 -2.45 -59.17
N ASN A 61 18.87 -2.81 -58.10
CA ASN A 61 19.47 -4.14 -57.92
C ASN A 61 18.44 -5.09 -57.28
N TYR A 62 17.63 -5.76 -58.13
CA TYR A 62 16.55 -6.64 -57.68
C TYR A 62 17.04 -7.87 -56.87
N PRO A 63 18.14 -8.56 -57.21
CA PRO A 63 18.64 -9.67 -56.40
C PRO A 63 18.96 -9.27 -54.96
N VAL A 64 19.69 -8.17 -54.77
CA VAL A 64 20.02 -7.66 -53.43
C VAL A 64 18.77 -7.20 -52.69
N PHE A 65 17.85 -6.52 -53.37
CA PHE A 65 16.57 -6.11 -52.79
C PHE A 65 15.77 -7.31 -52.22
N LYS A 66 15.64 -8.41 -53.01
CA LYS A 66 14.96 -9.63 -52.56
C LYS A 66 15.65 -10.27 -51.35
N GLN A 67 16.98 -10.29 -51.33
CA GLN A 67 17.78 -10.79 -50.21
C GLN A 67 17.53 -9.96 -48.94
N GLN A 68 17.47 -8.63 -49.08
CA GLN A 68 17.20 -7.75 -47.93
C GLN A 68 15.78 -7.88 -47.37
N LEU A 69 14.77 -8.20 -48.18
CA LEU A 69 13.43 -8.52 -47.67
C LEU A 69 13.44 -9.71 -46.71
N TRP A 70 14.14 -10.80 -47.10
CA TRP A 70 14.30 -11.95 -46.21
C TRP A 70 15.08 -11.61 -44.95
N ARG A 71 16.16 -10.81 -45.10
CA ARG A 71 16.95 -10.33 -43.97
C ARG A 71 16.09 -9.53 -42.96
N PHE A 72 15.25 -8.65 -43.45
CA PHE A 72 14.31 -7.91 -42.58
C PHE A 72 13.34 -8.83 -41.87
N THR A 73 12.75 -9.77 -42.58
CA THR A 73 11.76 -10.69 -42.01
C THR A 73 12.30 -11.45 -40.81
N TYR A 74 13.49 -12.04 -40.91
CA TYR A 74 14.04 -12.76 -39.76
C TYR A 74 14.52 -11.82 -38.65
N LEU A 75 15.06 -10.63 -38.96
CA LEU A 75 15.41 -9.64 -37.93
C LEU A 75 14.14 -9.17 -37.15
N ALA A 76 13.07 -8.92 -37.88
CA ALA A 76 11.80 -8.54 -37.27
C ALA A 76 11.21 -9.65 -36.37
N LEU A 77 11.27 -10.91 -36.83
CA LEU A 77 10.81 -12.05 -36.01
C LEU A 77 11.64 -12.20 -34.74
N ILE A 78 12.97 -12.10 -34.83
CA ILE A 78 13.86 -12.16 -33.66
C ILE A 78 13.54 -11.00 -32.71
N PHE A 79 13.37 -9.77 -33.23
CA PHE A 79 13.01 -8.60 -32.43
C PHE A 79 11.73 -8.83 -31.65
N ILE A 80 10.69 -9.36 -32.32
CA ILE A 80 9.39 -9.65 -31.69
C ILE A 80 9.56 -10.67 -30.54
N VAL A 81 10.29 -11.77 -30.82
CA VAL A 81 10.51 -12.80 -29.78
C VAL A 81 11.25 -12.23 -28.58
N LEU A 82 12.37 -11.49 -28.82
CA LEU A 82 13.11 -10.86 -27.72
C LEU A 82 12.26 -9.87 -26.93
N ALA A 83 11.45 -9.04 -27.61
CA ALA A 83 10.59 -8.05 -26.99
C ALA A 83 9.51 -8.71 -26.11
N VAL A 84 8.84 -9.74 -26.62
CA VAL A 84 7.79 -10.47 -25.87
C VAL A 84 8.38 -11.14 -24.62
N TRP A 85 9.50 -11.85 -24.77
CA TRP A 85 10.15 -12.51 -23.63
C TRP A 85 10.66 -11.51 -22.59
N LYS A 86 11.20 -10.37 -23.03
CA LYS A 86 11.61 -9.29 -22.12
C LYS A 86 10.43 -8.81 -21.25
N VAL A 87 9.28 -8.53 -21.87
CA VAL A 87 8.08 -8.08 -21.14
C VAL A 87 7.62 -9.15 -20.15
N TYR A 88 7.52 -10.40 -20.60
CA TYR A 88 7.08 -11.52 -19.76
C TYR A 88 7.99 -11.71 -18.52
N LEU A 89 9.32 -11.74 -18.72
CA LEU A 89 10.26 -11.89 -17.62
C LEU A 89 10.26 -10.68 -16.68
N THR A 90 10.10 -9.46 -17.22
CA THR A 90 10.03 -8.25 -16.40
C THR A 90 8.79 -8.26 -15.49
N GLN A 91 7.63 -8.63 -16.03
CA GLN A 91 6.39 -8.77 -15.23
C GLN A 91 6.52 -9.89 -14.19
N GLY A 92 7.14 -11.02 -14.56
CA GLY A 92 7.40 -12.11 -13.64
C GLY A 92 8.32 -11.70 -12.47
N LEU A 93 9.41 -10.98 -12.77
CA LEU A 93 10.31 -10.46 -11.74
C LEU A 93 9.62 -9.43 -10.84
N GLN A 94 8.84 -8.51 -11.43
CA GLN A 94 8.06 -7.53 -10.68
C GLN A 94 7.11 -8.20 -9.69
N MET A 95 6.37 -9.22 -10.14
CA MET A 95 5.40 -9.91 -9.28
C MET A 95 6.06 -10.68 -8.13
N ARG A 96 7.19 -11.38 -8.40
CA ARG A 96 7.96 -12.05 -7.35
C ARG A 96 8.47 -11.06 -6.30
N TRP A 97 9.04 -9.95 -6.74
CA TRP A 97 9.53 -8.92 -5.84
C TRP A 97 8.39 -8.31 -5.01
N ARG A 98 7.26 -7.98 -5.65
CA ARG A 98 6.07 -7.47 -4.96
C ARG A 98 5.54 -8.46 -3.93
N SER A 99 5.41 -9.76 -4.28
CA SER A 99 4.90 -10.78 -3.36
C SER A 99 5.78 -10.88 -2.12
N TRP A 100 7.10 -10.97 -2.31
CA TRP A 100 8.06 -11.04 -1.21
C TRP A 100 7.98 -9.80 -0.29
N MET A 101 7.90 -8.60 -0.87
CA MET A 101 7.75 -7.37 -0.08
C MET A 101 6.44 -7.33 0.68
N THR A 102 5.34 -7.71 0.02
CA THR A 102 4.01 -7.71 0.65
C THR A 102 3.97 -8.62 1.87
N GLU A 103 4.50 -9.84 1.78
CA GLU A 103 4.61 -10.76 2.91
C GLU A 103 5.44 -10.18 4.06
N LYS A 104 6.59 -9.59 3.74
CA LYS A 104 7.47 -8.94 4.73
C LYS A 104 6.80 -7.75 5.42
N PHE A 105 6.15 -6.88 4.66
CA PHE A 105 5.50 -5.69 5.21
C PHE A 105 4.27 -6.05 6.04
N MET A 106 3.42 -6.97 5.57
CA MET A 106 2.28 -7.49 6.34
C MET A 106 2.75 -8.15 7.63
N GLY A 107 3.76 -9.03 7.56
CA GLY A 107 4.31 -9.71 8.72
C GLY A 107 4.83 -8.74 9.77
N LYS A 108 5.61 -7.73 9.37
CA LYS A 108 6.11 -6.68 10.27
C LYS A 108 4.98 -5.84 10.88
N TRP A 109 4.01 -5.45 10.09
CA TRP A 109 2.92 -4.59 10.53
C TRP A 109 1.99 -5.30 11.52
N LEU A 110 1.75 -6.60 11.32
CA LEU A 110 0.92 -7.41 12.23
C LEU A 110 1.68 -7.89 13.47
N ALA A 111 3.02 -8.02 13.38
CA ALA A 111 3.84 -8.48 14.50
C ALA A 111 3.78 -7.50 15.68
N HIS A 112 3.79 -8.06 16.91
CA HIS A 112 3.80 -7.29 18.15
C HIS A 112 2.75 -6.18 18.22
N GLN A 113 1.62 -6.37 17.53
CA GLN A 113 0.50 -5.40 17.49
C GLN A 113 0.90 -4.01 16.97
N ALA A 114 1.93 -3.93 16.10
CA ALA A 114 2.40 -2.65 15.56
C ALA A 114 1.30 -1.89 14.81
N TYR A 115 0.36 -2.60 14.15
CA TYR A 115 -0.82 -2.01 13.52
C TYR A 115 -1.66 -1.21 14.52
N TYR A 116 -1.84 -1.71 15.74
CA TYR A 116 -2.61 -1.05 16.77
C TYR A 116 -1.90 0.19 17.31
N HIS A 117 -0.61 0.05 17.64
CA HIS A 117 0.18 1.15 18.20
C HIS A 117 0.42 2.28 17.19
N SER A 118 0.69 1.92 15.92
CA SER A 118 0.87 2.92 14.86
C SER A 118 -0.40 3.71 14.56
N GLU A 119 -1.57 3.07 14.59
CA GLU A 119 -2.86 3.73 14.39
C GLU A 119 -3.21 4.63 15.58
N GLN A 120 -3.02 4.16 16.81
CA GLN A 120 -3.31 4.92 18.02
C GLN A 120 -2.51 6.23 18.10
N GLN A 121 -1.26 6.21 17.64
CA GLN A 121 -0.37 7.37 17.62
C GLN A 121 -0.44 8.17 16.32
N GLN A 122 -1.25 7.74 15.36
CA GLN A 122 -1.33 8.34 14.02
C GLN A 122 0.05 8.48 13.34
N LEU A 123 0.93 7.48 13.54
CA LEU A 123 2.28 7.48 12.99
C LEU A 123 2.31 7.23 11.48
N VAL A 124 1.30 6.56 10.96
CA VAL A 124 1.19 6.18 9.55
C VAL A 124 -0.13 6.66 8.97
N ASP A 125 -0.05 7.32 7.83
CA ASP A 125 -1.23 7.66 7.03
C ASP A 125 -1.53 6.53 6.04
N ASN A 126 -2.77 5.98 6.09
CA ASN A 126 -3.29 4.94 5.19
C ASN A 126 -2.34 3.73 5.03
N PRO A 127 -2.10 2.92 6.07
CA PRO A 127 -1.20 1.75 6.01
C PRO A 127 -1.64 0.70 4.97
N ASP A 128 -2.92 0.55 4.74
CA ASP A 128 -3.54 -0.29 3.70
C ASP A 128 -3.05 0.11 2.30
N GLN A 129 -3.04 1.40 1.98
CA GLN A 129 -2.56 1.92 0.70
C GLN A 129 -1.04 1.70 0.54
N ARG A 130 -0.25 1.83 1.63
CA ARG A 130 1.20 1.58 1.59
C ARG A 130 1.50 0.13 1.18
N ILE A 131 0.76 -0.83 1.74
CA ILE A 131 0.97 -2.26 1.44
C ILE A 131 0.35 -2.64 0.09
N ALA A 132 -0.86 -2.18 -0.24
CA ALA A 132 -1.56 -2.58 -1.45
C ALA A 132 -1.02 -1.90 -2.72
N GLU A 133 -0.76 -0.60 -2.68
CA GLU A 133 -0.45 0.22 -3.86
C GLU A 133 1.02 0.62 -3.94
N ASP A 134 1.60 1.19 -2.86
CA ASP A 134 2.96 1.74 -2.91
C ASP A 134 4.02 0.66 -3.17
N LEU A 135 3.87 -0.57 -2.66
CA LEU A 135 4.77 -1.68 -2.98
C LEU A 135 4.73 -2.04 -4.47
N ASN A 136 3.56 -1.95 -5.10
CA ASN A 136 3.43 -2.18 -6.55
C ASN A 136 4.10 -1.07 -7.36
N VAL A 137 3.90 0.19 -6.96
CA VAL A 137 4.54 1.35 -7.62
C VAL A 137 6.06 1.27 -7.45
N LEU A 138 6.56 0.95 -6.26
CA LEU A 138 7.99 0.81 -6.00
C LEU A 138 8.64 -0.23 -6.92
N THR A 139 8.11 -1.44 -6.95
CA THR A 139 8.70 -2.55 -7.71
C THR A 139 8.62 -2.30 -9.21
N ARG A 140 7.47 -1.83 -9.72
CA ARG A 140 7.27 -1.49 -11.13
C ARG A 140 8.21 -0.38 -11.58
N ASN A 141 8.19 0.76 -10.88
CA ASN A 141 8.96 1.93 -11.30
C ASN A 141 10.47 1.73 -11.11
N THR A 142 10.91 0.97 -10.10
CA THR A 142 12.35 0.65 -9.96
C THR A 142 12.85 -0.14 -11.16
N LEU A 143 12.12 -1.19 -11.59
CA LEU A 143 12.50 -1.98 -12.77
C LEU A 143 12.38 -1.16 -14.06
N SER A 144 11.27 -0.45 -14.25
CA SER A 144 11.04 0.37 -15.45
C SER A 144 12.11 1.45 -15.62
N LEU A 145 12.40 2.21 -14.56
CA LEU A 145 13.41 3.28 -14.61
C LEU A 145 14.82 2.72 -14.80
N SER A 146 15.19 1.65 -14.11
CA SER A 146 16.53 1.07 -14.21
C SER A 146 16.77 0.45 -15.58
N LEU A 147 15.83 -0.36 -16.10
CA LEU A 147 15.93 -1.01 -17.40
C LEU A 147 15.78 0.00 -18.55
N GLY A 148 14.92 1.00 -18.38
CA GLY A 148 14.76 2.10 -19.32
C GLY A 148 16.04 2.93 -19.44
N LEU A 149 16.65 3.31 -18.31
CA LEU A 149 17.92 4.01 -18.29
C LEU A 149 19.03 3.23 -19.00
N LEU A 150 19.16 1.93 -18.68
CA LEU A 150 20.13 1.05 -19.32
C LEU A 150 19.93 1.00 -20.84
N SER A 151 18.69 0.75 -21.27
CA SER A 151 18.36 0.68 -22.71
C SER A 151 18.63 2.01 -23.42
N SER A 152 18.26 3.15 -22.81
CA SER A 152 18.47 4.47 -23.39
C SER A 152 19.96 4.83 -23.49
N LEU A 153 20.76 4.52 -22.48
CA LEU A 153 22.21 4.74 -22.53
C LEU A 153 22.88 3.89 -23.59
N VAL A 154 22.58 2.58 -23.67
CA VAL A 154 23.17 1.69 -24.67
C VAL A 154 22.74 2.11 -26.08
N THR A 155 21.47 2.45 -26.29
CA THR A 155 20.96 2.98 -27.56
C THR A 155 21.71 4.27 -27.94
N LEU A 156 21.82 5.21 -26.99
CA LEU A 156 22.51 6.49 -27.22
C LEU A 156 23.96 6.26 -27.68
N PHE A 157 24.74 5.47 -26.95
CA PHE A 157 26.14 5.21 -27.31
C PHE A 157 26.25 4.50 -28.64
N SER A 158 25.40 3.50 -28.92
CA SER A 158 25.44 2.75 -30.18
C SER A 158 25.10 3.65 -31.38
N PHE A 159 24.03 4.43 -31.28
CA PHE A 159 23.57 5.22 -32.42
C PHE A 159 24.31 6.57 -32.59
N VAL A 160 24.85 7.14 -31.51
CA VAL A 160 25.79 8.27 -31.62
C VAL A 160 27.06 7.83 -32.41
N SER A 161 27.60 6.64 -32.10
CA SER A 161 28.75 6.10 -32.87
C SER A 161 28.42 5.91 -34.34
N ILE A 162 27.26 5.33 -34.66
CA ILE A 162 26.82 5.15 -36.07
C ILE A 162 26.63 6.52 -36.72
N LEU A 163 25.92 7.42 -36.09
CA LEU A 163 25.61 8.75 -36.62
C LEU A 163 26.87 9.57 -36.86
N TRP A 164 27.88 9.44 -35.99
CA TRP A 164 29.18 10.09 -36.14
C TRP A 164 29.93 9.61 -37.41
N HIS A 165 29.95 8.31 -37.64
CA HIS A 165 30.67 7.73 -38.79
C HIS A 165 29.93 7.94 -40.13
N VAL A 166 28.61 7.77 -40.14
CA VAL A 166 27.81 7.85 -41.37
C VAL A 166 27.60 9.29 -41.82
N SER A 167 27.48 10.25 -40.89
CA SER A 167 27.29 11.66 -41.24
C SER A 167 28.52 12.28 -41.90
N GLY A 168 29.74 11.83 -41.53
CA GLY A 168 30.98 12.41 -42.01
C GLY A 168 31.18 13.89 -41.62
N PRO A 169 32.14 14.61 -42.22
CA PRO A 169 32.36 16.03 -41.92
C PRO A 169 31.42 16.95 -42.74
N LEU A 170 30.96 18.04 -42.13
CA LEU A 170 30.33 19.15 -42.82
C LEU A 170 31.36 20.27 -43.01
N SER A 171 31.67 20.57 -44.25
CA SER A 171 32.59 21.67 -44.60
C SER A 171 31.76 22.91 -45.02
N PHE A 172 31.96 24.03 -44.36
CA PHE A 172 31.36 25.31 -44.74
C PHE A 172 32.38 26.46 -44.61
N ALA A 173 32.28 27.44 -45.49
CA ALA A 173 33.12 28.61 -45.44
C ALA A 173 32.37 29.78 -44.75
N LEU A 174 32.95 30.29 -43.68
CA LEU A 174 32.43 31.47 -42.98
C LEU A 174 33.51 32.53 -42.95
N HIS A 175 33.22 33.70 -43.50
CA HIS A 175 34.16 34.82 -43.56
C HIS A 175 35.54 34.46 -44.16
N GLY A 176 35.58 33.59 -45.18
CA GLY A 176 36.83 33.20 -45.86
C GLY A 176 37.64 32.09 -45.17
N HIS A 177 37.22 31.62 -44.00
CA HIS A 177 37.83 30.46 -43.32
C HIS A 177 36.99 29.20 -43.55
N ALA A 178 37.64 28.12 -43.97
CA ALA A 178 36.99 26.82 -44.12
C ALA A 178 36.94 26.12 -42.76
N PHE A 179 35.73 25.89 -42.27
CA PHE A 179 35.47 25.09 -41.05
C PHE A 179 34.99 23.71 -41.45
N THR A 180 35.51 22.69 -40.76
CA THR A 180 35.06 21.31 -40.90
C THR A 180 34.53 20.80 -39.55
N LEU A 181 33.25 20.49 -39.48
CA LEU A 181 32.61 19.95 -38.27
C LEU A 181 32.46 18.43 -38.41
N PRO A 182 33.32 17.61 -37.76
CA PRO A 182 33.19 16.16 -37.82
C PRO A 182 31.95 15.69 -37.05
N GLY A 183 31.25 14.66 -37.57
CA GLY A 183 30.08 14.09 -36.93
C GLY A 183 28.94 15.10 -36.70
N TYR A 184 28.79 16.06 -37.58
CA TYR A 184 27.87 17.23 -37.39
C TYR A 184 26.44 16.83 -37.05
N MET A 185 25.95 15.68 -37.53
CA MET A 185 24.58 15.23 -37.19
C MET A 185 24.39 14.90 -35.73
N VAL A 186 25.46 14.47 -35.03
CA VAL A 186 25.39 14.24 -33.58
C VAL A 186 25.14 15.56 -32.84
N TRP A 187 25.86 16.63 -33.22
CA TRP A 187 25.67 17.95 -32.63
C TRP A 187 24.27 18.51 -32.89
N PHE A 188 23.75 18.33 -34.10
CA PHE A 188 22.39 18.72 -34.44
C PHE A 188 21.34 17.89 -33.69
N ALA A 189 21.57 16.58 -33.47
CA ALA A 189 20.70 15.72 -32.71
C ALA A 189 20.66 16.14 -31.23
N LEU A 190 21.80 16.45 -30.63
CA LEU A 190 21.90 16.96 -29.25
C LEU A 190 21.20 18.31 -29.10
N LEU A 191 21.46 19.24 -30.01
CA LEU A 191 20.81 20.57 -29.99
C LEU A 191 19.29 20.44 -30.15
N TYR A 192 18.84 19.62 -31.10
CA TYR A 192 17.43 19.35 -31.34
C TYR A 192 16.75 18.75 -30.11
N ALA A 193 17.35 17.73 -29.51
CA ALA A 193 16.83 17.10 -28.29
C ALA A 193 16.81 18.06 -27.11
N LEU A 194 17.84 18.89 -26.93
CA LEU A 194 17.91 19.90 -25.86
C LEU A 194 16.80 20.93 -26.01
N LEU A 195 16.64 21.51 -27.20
CA LEU A 195 15.59 22.50 -27.49
C LEU A 195 14.19 21.91 -27.29
N GLY A 196 13.96 20.72 -27.83
CA GLY A 196 12.70 20.01 -27.63
C GLY A 196 12.39 19.76 -26.15
N SER A 197 13.40 19.28 -25.41
CA SER A 197 13.30 19.05 -23.97
C SER A 197 12.94 20.29 -23.17
N LEU A 198 13.59 21.41 -23.48
CA LEU A 198 13.33 22.68 -22.81
C LEU A 198 11.90 23.18 -23.11
N ILE A 199 11.47 23.12 -24.37
CA ILE A 199 10.12 23.55 -24.77
C ILE A 199 9.04 22.67 -24.13
N ILE A 200 9.15 21.34 -24.25
CA ILE A 200 8.20 20.37 -23.71
C ILE A 200 8.16 20.47 -22.18
N GLY A 201 9.31 20.56 -21.53
CA GLY A 201 9.41 20.69 -20.07
C GLY A 201 8.79 22.01 -19.57
N TRP A 202 9.03 23.13 -20.26
CA TRP A 202 8.45 24.42 -19.90
C TRP A 202 6.92 24.43 -20.05
N VAL A 203 6.39 23.90 -21.15
CA VAL A 203 4.94 23.80 -21.40
C VAL A 203 4.27 22.80 -20.46
N GLY A 204 4.92 21.68 -20.15
CA GLY A 204 4.38 20.61 -19.32
C GLY A 204 4.46 20.84 -17.82
N LYS A 205 5.34 21.74 -17.35
CA LYS A 205 5.57 21.99 -15.92
C LYS A 205 4.31 22.21 -15.08
N PRO A 206 3.27 22.94 -15.53
CA PRO A 206 2.04 23.14 -14.75
C PRO A 206 1.23 21.85 -14.54
N LEU A 207 1.37 20.83 -15.41
CA LEU A 207 0.63 19.57 -15.29
C LEU A 207 0.94 18.81 -14.01
N VAL A 208 2.17 18.91 -13.51
CA VAL A 208 2.58 18.22 -12.28
C VAL A 208 1.74 18.69 -11.10
N ARG A 209 1.54 20.01 -10.96
CA ARG A 209 0.71 20.58 -9.90
C ARG A 209 -0.77 20.26 -10.11
N LEU A 210 -1.27 20.45 -11.33
CA LEU A 210 -2.67 20.18 -11.65
C LEU A 210 -3.02 18.69 -11.47
N GLY A 211 -2.09 17.77 -11.79
CA GLY A 211 -2.24 16.34 -11.54
C GLY A 211 -2.33 16.02 -10.04
N PHE A 212 -1.45 16.60 -9.23
CA PHE A 212 -1.50 16.45 -7.77
C PHE A 212 -2.82 16.97 -7.17
N ASP A 213 -3.28 18.16 -7.63
CA ASP A 213 -4.55 18.71 -7.19
C ASP A 213 -5.73 17.84 -7.63
N GLN A 214 -5.67 17.22 -8.83
CA GLN A 214 -6.69 16.28 -9.32
C GLN A 214 -6.84 15.07 -8.39
N GLU A 215 -5.74 14.40 -8.06
CA GLU A 215 -5.74 13.24 -7.15
C GLU A 215 -6.32 13.61 -5.78
N ARG A 216 -5.95 14.77 -5.24
CA ARG A 216 -6.48 15.27 -3.97
C ARG A 216 -8.00 15.52 -4.04
N TYR A 217 -8.50 16.15 -5.10
CA TYR A 217 -9.92 16.42 -5.25
C TYR A 217 -10.73 15.14 -5.45
N GLU A 218 -10.22 14.19 -6.24
CA GLU A 218 -10.84 12.86 -6.41
C GLU A 218 -10.91 12.07 -5.09
N ALA A 219 -9.83 12.12 -4.28
CA ALA A 219 -9.81 11.50 -2.96
C ALA A 219 -10.87 12.12 -2.03
N ASN A 220 -10.99 13.46 -2.01
CA ASN A 220 -11.98 14.16 -1.20
C ASN A 220 -13.42 13.84 -1.64
N PHE A 221 -13.66 13.72 -2.93
CA PHE A 221 -14.97 13.34 -3.47
C PHE A 221 -15.32 11.90 -3.11
N ARG A 222 -14.39 10.98 -3.30
CA ARG A 222 -14.54 9.55 -2.92
C ARG A 222 -14.82 9.41 -1.43
N PHE A 223 -14.09 10.13 -0.58
CA PHE A 223 -14.32 10.14 0.86
C PHE A 223 -15.76 10.60 1.21
N GLY A 224 -16.27 11.63 0.52
CA GLY A 224 -17.66 12.05 0.66
C GLY A 224 -18.66 10.94 0.34
N LEU A 225 -18.46 10.23 -0.76
CA LEU A 225 -19.32 9.09 -1.15
C LEU A 225 -19.25 7.92 -0.15
N ILE A 226 -18.05 7.59 0.35
CA ILE A 226 -17.87 6.56 1.38
C ILE A 226 -18.63 6.94 2.65
N ARG A 227 -18.55 8.21 3.08
CA ARG A 227 -19.25 8.70 4.27
C ARG A 227 -20.78 8.57 4.15
N ILE A 228 -21.35 8.85 2.97
CA ILE A 228 -22.79 8.65 2.72
C ILE A 228 -23.13 7.16 2.84
N ARG A 229 -22.32 6.28 2.23
CA ARG A 229 -22.54 4.83 2.29
C ARG A 229 -22.48 4.29 3.73
N GLU A 230 -21.57 4.80 4.55
CA GLU A 230 -21.42 4.39 5.94
C GLU A 230 -22.54 4.91 6.85
N ASN A 231 -23.14 6.03 6.51
CA ASN A 231 -24.19 6.68 7.29
C ASN A 231 -25.54 6.71 6.58
N HIS A 232 -25.80 5.77 5.66
CA HIS A 232 -26.98 5.78 4.79
C HIS A 232 -28.30 5.84 5.57
N ASP A 233 -28.44 5.06 6.65
CA ASP A 233 -29.63 5.04 7.49
C ASP A 233 -29.88 6.40 8.17
N ALA A 234 -28.83 7.01 8.74
CA ALA A 234 -28.95 8.29 9.42
C ALA A 234 -29.33 9.40 8.43
N ILE A 235 -28.70 9.43 7.25
CA ILE A 235 -28.99 10.42 6.20
C ILE A 235 -30.44 10.29 5.73
N ALA A 236 -30.91 9.05 5.51
CA ALA A 236 -32.30 8.79 5.11
C ALA A 236 -33.31 9.21 6.19
N LEU A 237 -33.01 8.93 7.47
CA LEU A 237 -33.87 9.34 8.59
C LEU A 237 -33.92 10.86 8.77
N TYR A 238 -32.81 11.57 8.52
CA TYR A 238 -32.78 13.04 8.54
C TYR A 238 -33.30 13.69 7.27
N GLN A 239 -33.59 12.91 6.20
CA GLN A 239 -33.97 13.39 4.87
C GLN A 239 -32.93 14.38 4.32
N GLY A 240 -31.63 14.04 4.52
CA GLY A 240 -30.49 14.91 4.24
C GLY A 240 -29.99 14.86 2.78
N GLU A 241 -30.67 14.13 1.87
CA GLU A 241 -30.20 13.82 0.51
C GLU A 241 -29.84 15.08 -0.29
N LYS A 242 -30.67 16.11 -0.21
CA LYS A 242 -30.42 17.38 -0.95
C LYS A 242 -29.16 18.09 -0.48
N GLN A 243 -28.88 18.06 0.82
CA GLN A 243 -27.70 18.70 1.40
C GLN A 243 -26.42 17.93 0.97
N GLU A 244 -26.47 16.60 1.02
CA GLU A 244 -25.36 15.76 0.59
C GLU A 244 -25.12 15.88 -0.93
N GLU A 245 -26.19 15.92 -1.75
CA GLU A 245 -26.11 16.16 -3.19
C GLU A 245 -25.43 17.51 -3.50
N GLN A 246 -25.80 18.57 -2.81
CA GLN A 246 -25.18 19.88 -2.99
C GLN A 246 -23.69 19.84 -2.64
N GLN A 247 -23.31 19.27 -1.50
CA GLN A 247 -21.91 19.18 -1.07
C GLN A 247 -21.07 18.35 -2.04
N LEU A 248 -21.60 17.22 -2.50
CA LEU A 248 -20.93 16.38 -3.50
C LEU A 248 -20.82 17.12 -4.84
N GLY A 249 -21.87 17.85 -5.23
CA GLY A 249 -21.89 18.67 -6.43
C GLY A 249 -20.79 19.74 -6.44
N GLU A 250 -20.58 20.44 -5.31
CA GLU A 250 -19.52 21.43 -5.13
C GLU A 250 -18.12 20.80 -5.22
N ARG A 251 -17.92 19.63 -4.57
CA ARG A 251 -16.67 18.88 -4.65
C ARG A 251 -16.39 18.43 -6.09
N PHE A 252 -17.40 17.92 -6.77
CA PHE A 252 -17.27 17.50 -8.18
C PHE A 252 -17.04 18.70 -9.13
N ALA A 253 -17.64 19.85 -8.86
CA ALA A 253 -17.36 21.07 -9.61
C ALA A 253 -15.88 21.48 -9.52
N THR A 254 -15.24 21.28 -8.38
CA THR A 254 -13.79 21.52 -8.19
C THR A 254 -12.96 20.57 -9.07
N ILE A 255 -13.30 19.29 -9.11
CA ILE A 255 -12.69 18.28 -10.01
C ILE A 255 -12.82 18.73 -11.46
N ARG A 256 -14.03 19.08 -11.88
CA ARG A 256 -14.33 19.53 -13.25
C ARG A 256 -13.55 20.78 -13.67
N ASN A 257 -13.45 21.75 -12.80
CA ASN A 257 -12.72 22.98 -13.07
C ASN A 257 -11.21 22.75 -13.22
N ASN A 258 -10.64 21.89 -12.36
CA ASN A 258 -9.24 21.49 -12.48
C ASN A 258 -9.00 20.68 -13.76
N TRP A 259 -9.94 19.79 -14.13
CA TRP A 259 -9.87 19.01 -15.37
C TRP A 259 -9.83 19.88 -16.61
N TRP A 260 -10.62 20.94 -16.68
CA TRP A 260 -10.54 21.93 -17.77
C TRP A 260 -9.17 22.61 -17.84
N SER A 261 -8.54 22.83 -16.71
CA SER A 261 -7.18 23.38 -16.67
C SER A 261 -6.15 22.37 -17.16
N ILE A 262 -6.25 21.12 -16.76
CA ILE A 262 -5.43 20.00 -17.27
C ILE A 262 -5.59 19.90 -18.78
N MET A 263 -6.82 19.88 -19.31
CA MET A 263 -7.09 19.79 -20.76
C MET A 263 -6.44 20.93 -21.55
N ARG A 264 -6.49 22.17 -21.03
CA ARG A 264 -5.86 23.32 -21.69
C ARG A 264 -4.34 23.17 -21.79
N ILE A 265 -3.69 22.74 -20.73
CA ILE A 265 -2.24 22.53 -20.73
C ILE A 265 -1.86 21.32 -21.58
N THR A 266 -2.60 20.21 -21.46
CA THR A 266 -2.40 18.99 -22.28
C THR A 266 -2.52 19.29 -23.76
N ARG A 267 -3.50 20.12 -24.17
CA ARG A 267 -3.62 20.56 -25.57
C ARG A 267 -2.37 21.30 -26.04
N ARG A 268 -1.86 22.26 -25.24
CA ARG A 268 -0.63 23.01 -25.58
C ARG A 268 0.59 22.09 -25.66
N LEU A 269 0.69 21.17 -24.70
CA LEU A 269 1.76 20.17 -24.66
C LEU A 269 1.71 19.25 -25.89
N ASN A 270 0.53 18.77 -26.27
CA ASN A 270 0.36 17.92 -27.45
C ASN A 270 0.69 18.65 -28.75
N ILE A 271 0.34 19.94 -28.87
CA ILE A 271 0.73 20.76 -30.03
C ILE A 271 2.26 20.83 -30.11
N ALA A 272 2.94 21.20 -29.02
CA ALA A 272 4.39 21.29 -28.98
C ALA A 272 5.08 19.94 -29.25
N SER A 273 4.61 18.88 -28.60
CA SER A 273 5.18 17.52 -28.74
C SER A 273 4.97 16.93 -30.14
N ASN A 274 3.76 17.09 -30.71
CA ASN A 274 3.49 16.63 -32.07
C ASN A 274 4.29 17.42 -33.10
N PHE A 275 4.37 18.76 -32.98
CA PHE A 275 5.21 19.57 -33.87
C PHE A 275 6.69 19.12 -33.79
N TYR A 276 7.20 18.94 -32.57
CA TYR A 276 8.54 18.42 -32.35
C TYR A 276 8.73 17.03 -32.98
N GLY A 277 7.80 16.10 -32.78
CA GLY A 277 7.87 14.76 -33.36
C GLY A 277 7.80 14.74 -34.88
N GLN A 278 6.89 15.51 -35.50
CA GLN A 278 6.78 15.58 -36.96
C GLN A 278 8.00 16.26 -37.60
N PHE A 279 8.51 17.33 -36.98
CA PHE A 279 9.70 18.00 -37.48
C PHE A 279 10.95 17.11 -37.38
N ALA A 280 11.03 16.22 -36.36
CA ALA A 280 12.10 15.25 -36.20
C ALA A 280 12.25 14.28 -37.38
N ILE A 281 11.18 14.02 -38.14
CA ILE A 281 11.23 13.14 -39.35
C ILE A 281 11.96 13.84 -40.50
N ILE A 282 11.66 15.12 -40.73
CA ILE A 282 12.20 15.89 -41.86
C ILE A 282 13.57 16.50 -41.54
N PHE A 283 13.83 16.87 -40.29
CA PHE A 283 15.04 17.56 -39.88
C PHE A 283 16.34 16.88 -40.28
N PRO A 284 16.57 15.55 -40.02
CA PRO A 284 17.80 14.88 -40.44
C PRO A 284 17.93 14.81 -41.95
N LEU A 285 16.81 14.70 -42.68
CA LEU A 285 16.82 14.71 -44.15
C LEU A 285 17.25 16.08 -44.69
N LEU A 286 16.73 17.17 -44.17
CA LEU A 286 17.11 18.53 -44.54
C LEU A 286 18.60 18.78 -44.30
N VAL A 287 19.09 18.39 -43.13
CA VAL A 287 20.50 18.61 -42.74
C VAL A 287 21.48 17.73 -43.55
N ALA A 288 21.08 16.53 -43.93
CA ALA A 288 21.90 15.60 -44.75
C ALA A 288 21.72 15.79 -46.27
N ALA A 289 20.68 16.50 -46.75
CA ALA A 289 20.36 16.70 -48.16
C ALA A 289 21.54 17.24 -49.00
N PRO A 290 22.31 18.26 -48.54
CA PRO A 290 23.44 18.75 -49.35
C PRO A 290 24.45 17.64 -49.70
N ARG A 291 24.72 16.70 -48.82
CA ARG A 291 25.63 15.57 -49.07
C ARG A 291 25.03 14.52 -50.03
N TYR A 292 23.73 14.33 -49.97
CA TYR A 292 23.03 13.44 -50.90
C TYR A 292 23.06 14.02 -52.33
N PHE A 293 22.70 15.32 -52.48
CA PHE A 293 22.70 15.98 -53.80
C PHE A 293 24.09 16.21 -54.36
N SER A 294 25.14 16.30 -53.53
CA SER A 294 26.53 16.32 -54.00
C SER A 294 27.08 14.93 -54.40
N GLY A 295 26.32 13.86 -54.22
CA GLY A 295 26.74 12.50 -54.49
C GLY A 295 27.68 11.89 -53.43
N ALA A 296 27.91 12.56 -52.31
CA ALA A 296 28.77 12.10 -51.23
C ALA A 296 28.17 10.91 -50.43
N ILE A 297 26.84 10.78 -50.42
CA ILE A 297 26.10 9.67 -49.85
C ILE A 297 24.98 9.22 -50.79
N GLN A 298 24.65 7.93 -50.78
CA GLN A 298 23.49 7.37 -51.48
C GLN A 298 22.21 7.48 -50.64
N MET A 299 21.05 7.10 -51.22
CA MET A 299 19.77 7.12 -50.57
C MET A 299 19.75 6.27 -49.29
N GLY A 300 20.39 5.13 -49.30
CA GLY A 300 20.50 4.27 -48.12
C GLY A 300 21.27 4.94 -46.98
N GLY A 301 22.34 5.66 -47.27
CA GLY A 301 23.04 6.45 -46.25
C GLY A 301 22.21 7.58 -45.68
N LEU A 302 21.40 8.25 -46.52
CA LEU A 302 20.45 9.27 -46.07
C LEU A 302 19.38 8.69 -45.09
N MET A 303 18.81 7.54 -45.47
CA MET A 303 17.80 6.86 -44.67
C MET A 303 18.39 6.26 -43.36
N GLN A 304 19.63 5.79 -43.41
CA GLN A 304 20.38 5.34 -42.24
C GLN A 304 20.63 6.48 -41.24
N ILE A 305 21.02 7.65 -41.71
CA ILE A 305 21.18 8.87 -40.89
C ILE A 305 19.86 9.23 -40.25
N ALA A 306 18.76 9.27 -41.01
CA ALA A 306 17.43 9.60 -40.48
C ALA A 306 16.98 8.62 -39.38
N SER A 307 17.17 7.33 -39.61
CA SER A 307 16.88 6.28 -38.65
C SER A 307 17.76 6.40 -37.39
N ALA A 308 19.07 6.59 -37.54
CA ALA A 308 19.98 6.75 -36.39
C ALA A 308 19.67 8.01 -35.58
N PHE A 309 19.33 9.14 -36.24
CA PHE A 309 18.91 10.36 -35.60
C PHE A 309 17.66 10.13 -34.73
N GLY A 310 16.65 9.42 -35.27
CA GLY A 310 15.44 9.08 -34.51
C GLY A 310 15.73 8.26 -33.25
N GLN A 311 16.66 7.30 -33.32
CA GLN A 311 17.09 6.51 -32.16
C GLN A 311 17.82 7.36 -31.11
N VAL A 312 18.70 8.25 -31.51
CA VAL A 312 19.40 9.18 -30.59
C VAL A 312 18.41 10.13 -29.95
N GLN A 313 17.51 10.71 -30.73
CA GLN A 313 16.46 11.60 -30.24
C GLN A 313 15.53 10.88 -29.26
N GLY A 314 15.07 9.67 -29.57
CA GLY A 314 14.24 8.87 -28.67
C GLY A 314 14.94 8.52 -27.35
N ALA A 315 16.23 8.13 -27.43
CA ALA A 315 17.02 7.83 -26.23
C ALA A 315 17.20 9.06 -25.32
N LEU A 316 17.37 10.26 -25.89
CA LEU A 316 17.46 11.50 -25.14
C LEU A 316 16.10 11.93 -24.57
N SER A 317 15.01 11.74 -25.33
CA SER A 317 13.65 12.07 -24.86
C SER A 317 13.22 11.20 -23.69
N TRP A 318 13.72 9.96 -23.56
CA TRP A 318 13.39 9.08 -22.44
C TRP A 318 13.62 9.73 -21.07
N PHE A 319 14.65 10.55 -20.90
CA PHE A 319 14.93 11.22 -19.63
C PHE A 319 13.82 12.21 -19.22
N ILE A 320 13.11 12.77 -20.19
CA ILE A 320 11.98 13.69 -19.95
C ILE A 320 10.74 12.89 -19.61
N ASP A 321 10.46 11.84 -20.40
CA ASP A 321 9.31 10.97 -20.22
C ASP A 321 9.36 10.25 -18.88
N ALA A 322 10.55 9.82 -18.43
CA ALA A 322 10.78 9.17 -17.15
C ALA A 322 10.67 10.09 -15.93
N PHE A 323 10.57 11.43 -16.11
CA PHE A 323 10.58 12.39 -15.00
C PHE A 323 9.38 12.19 -14.04
N ASN A 324 8.19 11.99 -14.58
CA ASN A 324 6.99 11.77 -13.78
C ASN A 324 7.07 10.46 -12.99
N ASP A 325 7.54 9.39 -13.61
CA ASP A 325 7.74 8.10 -12.96
C ASP A 325 8.81 8.17 -11.86
N LEU A 326 9.87 8.93 -12.09
CA LEU A 326 10.92 9.18 -11.10
C LEU A 326 10.38 9.98 -9.90
N ALA A 327 9.54 10.99 -10.14
CA ALA A 327 8.90 11.77 -9.10
C ALA A 327 7.93 10.90 -8.27
N ALA A 328 7.08 10.12 -8.93
CA ALA A 328 6.18 9.17 -8.29
C ALA A 328 6.93 8.11 -7.48
N TRP A 329 8.00 7.54 -8.06
CA TRP A 329 8.87 6.59 -7.39
C TRP A 329 9.51 7.18 -6.12
N LYS A 330 10.05 8.41 -6.20
CA LYS A 330 10.65 9.09 -5.05
C LYS A 330 9.64 9.34 -3.93
N ALA A 331 8.43 9.78 -4.27
CA ALA A 331 7.35 9.97 -3.30
C ALA A 331 6.96 8.65 -2.62
N CYS A 332 6.84 7.57 -3.41
CA CYS A 332 6.55 6.23 -2.93
C CYS A 332 7.65 5.71 -1.97
N VAL A 333 8.93 5.87 -2.32
CA VAL A 333 10.07 5.51 -1.44
C VAL A 333 9.99 6.24 -0.10
N ASN A 334 9.71 7.56 -0.11
CA ASN A 334 9.60 8.34 1.12
C ASN A 334 8.45 7.84 2.01
N ARG A 335 7.29 7.53 1.43
CA ARG A 335 6.13 7.00 2.18
C ARG A 335 6.41 5.62 2.77
N LEU A 336 6.99 4.70 2.00
CA LEU A 336 7.34 3.37 2.48
C LEU A 336 8.45 3.39 3.53
N ALA A 337 9.41 4.30 3.41
CA ALA A 337 10.44 4.51 4.43
C ALA A 337 9.82 5.05 5.73
N GLY A 338 8.89 6.01 5.64
CA GLY A 338 8.12 6.51 6.77
C GLY A 338 7.29 5.41 7.43
N PHE A 339 6.60 4.60 6.64
CA PHE A 339 5.85 3.44 7.13
C PHE A 339 6.76 2.46 7.89
N ASN A 340 7.89 2.07 7.31
CA ASN A 340 8.81 1.14 7.97
C ASN A 340 9.39 1.73 9.28
N ALA A 341 9.72 3.02 9.29
CA ALA A 341 10.19 3.70 10.51
C ALA A 341 9.11 3.76 11.60
N ALA A 342 7.86 4.03 11.22
CA ALA A 342 6.74 4.06 12.15
C ALA A 342 6.42 2.67 12.74
N VAL A 343 6.48 1.62 11.94
CA VAL A 343 6.33 0.23 12.41
C VAL A 343 7.47 -0.15 13.37
N GLU A 344 8.71 0.20 13.05
CA GLU A 344 9.87 -0.03 13.94
C GLU A 344 9.73 0.78 15.25
N GLN A 345 9.27 2.02 15.18
CA GLN A 345 8.98 2.83 16.37
C GLN A 345 7.88 2.19 17.23
N ALA A 346 6.82 1.67 16.61
CA ALA A 346 5.75 0.97 17.31
C ALA A 346 6.24 -0.31 18.01
N HIS A 347 7.18 -1.05 17.40
CA HIS A 347 7.81 -2.22 18.03
C HIS A 347 8.68 -1.87 19.24
N HIS A 348 9.37 -0.73 19.21
CA HIS A 348 10.31 -0.30 20.25
C HIS A 348 9.71 0.73 21.21
N GLN A 349 8.39 0.89 21.22
CA GLN A 349 7.74 1.87 22.09
C GLN A 349 8.09 1.59 23.56
N PRO A 350 8.60 2.59 24.31
CA PRO A 350 8.82 2.45 25.74
C PRO A 350 7.49 2.16 26.44
N ARG A 351 7.45 1.08 27.19
CA ARG A 351 6.28 0.74 28.01
C ARG A 351 6.48 1.34 29.40
N GLY A 352 5.62 2.27 29.81
CA GLY A 352 5.60 2.76 31.18
C GLY A 352 5.01 1.74 32.16
N ILE A 353 4.16 0.83 31.63
CA ILE A 353 3.58 -0.28 32.39
C ILE A 353 4.37 -1.54 32.10
N VAL A 354 4.92 -2.16 33.15
CA VAL A 354 5.71 -3.39 33.03
C VAL A 354 4.78 -4.59 33.04
N LEU A 355 4.97 -5.51 32.09
CA LEU A 355 4.26 -6.79 32.07
C LEU A 355 5.22 -7.85 32.65
N GLU A 356 4.77 -8.57 33.68
CA GLU A 356 5.54 -9.60 34.37
C GLU A 356 4.74 -10.90 34.41
N ASP A 357 5.45 -12.03 34.43
CA ASP A 357 4.82 -13.32 34.69
C ASP A 357 4.59 -13.53 36.18
N ASP A 358 3.46 -14.15 36.54
CA ASP A 358 3.09 -14.48 37.92
C ASP A 358 2.50 -15.90 37.99
N ASP A 359 3.23 -16.83 38.57
CA ASP A 359 2.76 -18.21 38.73
C ASP A 359 1.79 -18.38 39.91
N ALA A 360 1.68 -17.37 40.79
CA ALA A 360 0.87 -17.45 41.99
C ALA A 360 -0.58 -17.00 41.78
N HIS A 361 -0.78 -16.01 40.90
CA HIS A 361 -2.09 -15.41 40.67
C HIS A 361 -2.39 -15.29 39.18
N PRO A 362 -3.64 -15.54 38.76
CA PRO A 362 -4.07 -15.32 37.36
C PRO A 362 -3.81 -13.89 36.88
N LEU A 363 -3.97 -12.90 37.78
CA LEU A 363 -3.73 -11.49 37.53
C LEU A 363 -3.43 -10.77 38.83
N ALA A 364 -2.37 -9.96 38.86
CA ALA A 364 -2.08 -9.00 39.92
C ALA A 364 -1.69 -7.65 39.34
N LEU A 365 -2.26 -6.58 39.85
CA LEU A 365 -1.97 -5.20 39.51
C LEU A 365 -1.19 -4.58 40.67
N ASN A 366 0.01 -4.03 40.39
CA ASN A 366 0.86 -3.45 41.42
C ASN A 366 1.11 -1.97 41.12
N ARG A 367 0.58 -1.08 41.96
CA ARG A 367 0.66 0.39 41.83
C ARG A 367 0.42 0.87 40.38
N LEU A 368 -0.54 0.25 39.71
CA LEU A 368 -0.85 0.56 38.35
C LEU A 368 -1.49 1.94 38.25
N SER A 369 -0.87 2.84 37.51
CA SER A 369 -1.42 4.15 37.15
C SER A 369 -1.52 4.26 35.65
N LEU A 370 -2.65 4.73 35.16
CA LEU A 370 -2.95 4.86 33.73
C LEU A 370 -3.01 6.32 33.33
N GLN A 371 -2.51 6.63 32.14
CA GLN A 371 -2.55 7.95 31.53
C GLN A 371 -3.09 7.85 30.11
N LEU A 372 -3.62 8.95 29.59
CA LEU A 372 -3.90 9.10 28.18
C LEU A 372 -2.60 9.36 27.40
N PRO A 373 -2.60 9.23 26.05
CA PRO A 373 -1.40 9.49 25.23
C PRO A 373 -0.83 10.91 25.37
N ASP A 374 -1.68 11.88 25.75
CA ASP A 374 -1.31 13.27 26.02
C ASP A 374 -0.74 13.50 27.44
N GLY A 375 -0.63 12.42 28.25
CA GLY A 375 -0.11 12.48 29.62
C GLY A 375 -1.17 12.78 30.69
N GLN A 376 -2.43 13.02 30.31
CA GLN A 376 -3.50 13.26 31.28
C GLN A 376 -3.72 12.01 32.15
N PRO A 377 -3.68 12.11 33.50
CA PRO A 377 -3.88 10.97 34.39
C PRO A 377 -5.34 10.51 34.35
N LEU A 378 -5.54 9.20 34.22
CA LEU A 378 -6.87 8.57 34.12
C LEU A 378 -7.20 7.76 35.37
N VAL A 379 -6.27 6.91 35.81
CA VAL A 379 -6.40 6.04 37.00
C VAL A 379 -5.11 6.10 37.78
N HIS A 380 -5.16 6.10 39.10
CA HIS A 380 -4.00 6.25 39.97
C HIS A 380 -3.90 5.14 41.01
N ASP A 381 -2.70 4.56 41.16
CA ASP A 381 -2.24 3.66 42.22
C ASP A 381 -3.19 2.50 42.53
N VAL A 382 -3.46 1.68 41.49
CA VAL A 382 -4.30 0.50 41.61
C VAL A 382 -3.45 -0.70 42.00
N SER A 383 -3.78 -1.34 43.12
CA SER A 383 -3.18 -2.59 43.58
C SER A 383 -4.28 -3.58 43.89
N LEU A 384 -4.46 -4.56 43.02
CA LEU A 384 -5.55 -5.55 43.07
C LEU A 384 -5.02 -6.91 42.65
N THR A 385 -5.55 -7.98 43.23
CA THR A 385 -5.20 -9.35 42.90
C THR A 385 -6.47 -10.14 42.59
N LEU A 386 -6.43 -10.96 41.57
CA LEU A 386 -7.50 -11.83 41.11
C LEU A 386 -7.14 -13.29 41.44
N GLN A 387 -8.07 -14.02 42.04
CA GLN A 387 -7.90 -15.43 42.38
C GLN A 387 -8.44 -16.33 41.23
N ARG A 388 -7.98 -17.56 41.14
CA ARG A 388 -8.51 -18.55 40.19
C ARG A 388 -9.98 -18.83 40.48
N GLY A 389 -10.83 -18.82 39.43
CA GLY A 389 -12.26 -19.02 39.52
C GLY A 389 -13.03 -17.84 40.14
N GLU A 390 -12.34 -16.74 40.50
CA GLU A 390 -13.00 -15.54 41.01
C GLU A 390 -13.71 -14.80 39.87
N ARG A 391 -14.88 -14.22 40.21
CA ARG A 391 -15.71 -13.45 39.28
C ARG A 391 -15.85 -12.03 39.78
N VAL A 392 -15.23 -11.10 39.08
CA VAL A 392 -15.12 -9.70 39.48
C VAL A 392 -15.92 -8.81 38.52
N LEU A 393 -16.74 -7.91 39.12
CA LEU A 393 -17.41 -6.85 38.38
C LEU A 393 -16.65 -5.53 38.53
N ILE A 394 -16.25 -4.91 37.41
CA ILE A 394 -15.69 -3.56 37.39
C ILE A 394 -16.83 -2.56 37.17
N ALA A 395 -17.15 -1.79 38.24
CA ALA A 395 -18.21 -0.77 38.24
C ALA A 395 -17.62 0.64 38.31
N GLY A 396 -18.33 1.62 37.76
CA GLY A 396 -17.94 3.04 37.82
C GLY A 396 -18.51 3.87 36.67
N PRO A 397 -18.31 5.19 36.71
CA PRO A 397 -18.89 6.09 35.72
C PRO A 397 -18.36 5.82 34.29
N SER A 398 -19.15 6.21 33.31
CA SER A 398 -18.69 6.20 31.91
C SER A 398 -17.49 7.15 31.74
N GLY A 399 -16.49 6.78 30.92
CA GLY A 399 -15.28 7.58 30.77
C GLY A 399 -14.26 7.45 31.91
N GLY A 400 -14.55 6.70 32.98
CA GLY A 400 -13.65 6.54 34.14
C GLY A 400 -12.41 5.69 33.92
N GLY A 401 -12.17 5.15 32.71
CA GLY A 401 -10.96 4.37 32.40
C GLY A 401 -11.11 2.85 32.50
N LYS A 402 -12.33 2.31 32.65
CA LYS A 402 -12.59 0.85 32.73
C LYS A 402 -12.04 0.07 31.55
N SER A 403 -12.40 0.47 30.34
CA SER A 403 -11.88 -0.18 29.10
C SER A 403 -10.38 0.03 28.92
N THR A 404 -9.84 1.19 29.37
CA THR A 404 -8.40 1.44 29.35
C THR A 404 -7.66 0.52 30.32
N LEU A 405 -8.25 0.24 31.48
CA LEU A 405 -7.72 -0.75 32.42
C LEU A 405 -7.64 -2.14 31.78
N LEU A 406 -8.71 -2.60 31.09
CA LEU A 406 -8.68 -3.88 30.39
C LEU A 406 -7.64 -3.90 29.27
N ARG A 407 -7.43 -2.80 28.55
CA ARG A 407 -6.36 -2.69 27.54
C ARG A 407 -4.96 -2.74 28.16
N ALA A 408 -4.76 -2.15 29.34
CA ALA A 408 -3.50 -2.25 30.08
C ALA A 408 -3.25 -3.69 30.54
N ILE A 409 -4.27 -4.37 31.07
CA ILE A 409 -4.21 -5.79 31.44
C ILE A 409 -3.91 -6.68 30.21
N ALA A 410 -4.49 -6.36 29.06
CA ALA A 410 -4.20 -7.04 27.80
C ALA A 410 -2.78 -6.76 27.26
N GLY A 411 -2.06 -5.79 27.82
CA GLY A 411 -0.73 -5.39 27.41
C GLY A 411 -0.67 -4.51 26.16
N ILE A 412 -1.80 -3.97 25.72
CA ILE A 412 -1.89 -3.10 24.52
C ILE A 412 -1.92 -1.60 24.87
N TRP A 413 -1.93 -1.24 26.15
CA TRP A 413 -1.91 0.15 26.61
C TRP A 413 -0.60 0.46 27.32
N PRO A 414 0.35 1.19 26.70
CA PRO A 414 1.69 1.41 27.27
C PRO A 414 1.78 2.66 28.18
N TYR A 415 0.73 3.51 28.21
CA TYR A 415 0.79 4.83 28.87
C TYR A 415 0.40 4.71 30.34
N GLY A 416 1.39 4.93 31.23
CA GLY A 416 1.18 4.86 32.67
C GLY A 416 2.44 4.42 33.40
N ALA A 417 2.28 3.89 34.61
CA ALA A 417 3.35 3.36 35.45
C ALA A 417 2.83 2.20 36.30
N GLY A 418 3.74 1.43 36.90
CA GLY A 418 3.42 0.25 37.68
C GLY A 418 3.57 -1.04 36.88
N SER A 419 3.07 -2.16 37.44
CA SER A 419 3.15 -3.45 36.75
C SER A 419 1.82 -4.21 36.72
N VAL A 420 1.65 -4.97 35.63
CA VAL A 420 0.61 -5.98 35.45
C VAL A 420 1.30 -7.33 35.44
N ARG A 421 1.01 -8.17 36.41
CA ARG A 421 1.52 -9.51 36.55
C ARG A 421 0.44 -10.48 36.17
N ARG A 422 0.71 -11.42 35.27
CA ARG A 422 -0.25 -12.37 34.75
C ARG A 422 0.39 -13.73 34.56
N ASP A 423 -0.31 -14.80 34.95
CA ASP A 423 0.11 -16.17 34.66
C ASP A 423 0.07 -16.42 33.14
N ALA A 424 1.25 -16.50 32.53
CA ALA A 424 1.41 -16.71 31.08
C ALA A 424 0.91 -18.09 30.61
N SER A 425 0.77 -19.06 31.51
CA SER A 425 0.25 -20.40 31.20
C SER A 425 -1.26 -20.41 30.97
N LEU A 426 -1.97 -19.41 31.47
CA LEU A 426 -3.44 -19.30 31.36
C LEU A 426 -3.87 -18.66 30.04
N ARG A 427 -4.86 -19.26 29.40
CA ARG A 427 -5.46 -18.72 28.18
C ARG A 427 -6.44 -17.61 28.52
N ALA A 428 -6.05 -16.38 28.25
CA ALA A 428 -6.88 -15.20 28.44
C ALA A 428 -7.64 -14.86 27.15
N LEU A 429 -8.94 -14.57 27.26
CA LEU A 429 -9.77 -14.08 26.17
C LEU A 429 -10.40 -12.72 26.56
N PHE A 430 -10.29 -11.73 25.66
CA PHE A 430 -10.90 -10.41 25.81
C PHE A 430 -12.04 -10.25 24.82
N LEU A 431 -13.25 -10.02 25.29
CA LEU A 431 -14.39 -9.67 24.46
C LEU A 431 -14.62 -8.15 24.55
N PRO A 432 -14.33 -7.41 23.48
CA PRO A 432 -14.52 -5.97 23.46
C PRO A 432 -16.01 -5.61 23.30
N GLN A 433 -16.37 -4.38 23.59
CA GLN A 433 -17.71 -3.83 23.42
C GLN A 433 -18.27 -4.01 22.00
N ARG A 434 -17.40 -3.80 20.99
CA ARG A 434 -17.69 -4.09 19.58
C ARG A 434 -16.91 -5.31 19.15
N SER A 435 -17.61 -6.40 18.90
CA SER A 435 -16.97 -7.65 18.48
C SER A 435 -16.50 -7.57 17.04
N TYR A 436 -15.25 -7.94 16.81
CA TYR A 436 -14.72 -8.07 15.44
C TYR A 436 -15.35 -9.28 14.73
N MET A 437 -15.82 -9.03 13.51
CA MET A 437 -16.33 -10.06 12.60
C MET A 437 -15.47 -10.10 11.35
N PRO A 438 -14.69 -11.17 11.13
CA PRO A 438 -13.95 -11.33 9.89
C PRO A 438 -14.90 -11.44 8.71
N ILE A 439 -14.46 -10.94 7.54
CA ILE A 439 -15.14 -11.16 6.27
C ILE A 439 -14.86 -12.61 5.87
N GLY A 440 -15.90 -13.39 5.63
CA GLY A 440 -15.79 -14.80 5.30
C GLY A 440 -17.03 -15.59 5.70
N THR A 441 -16.87 -16.87 5.97
CA THR A 441 -17.96 -17.74 6.42
C THR A 441 -18.35 -17.48 7.88
N LEU A 442 -19.59 -17.82 8.25
CA LEU A 442 -20.01 -17.74 9.66
C LEU A 442 -19.17 -18.67 10.55
N ARG A 443 -18.72 -19.79 9.99
CA ARG A 443 -17.78 -20.72 10.64
C ARG A 443 -16.47 -20.00 11.02
N GLU A 444 -15.88 -19.23 10.11
CA GLU A 444 -14.68 -18.40 10.39
C GLU A 444 -14.98 -17.37 11.47
N ALA A 445 -16.13 -16.73 11.38
CA ALA A 445 -16.56 -15.73 12.36
C ALA A 445 -16.74 -16.35 13.76
N LEU A 446 -17.29 -17.54 13.88
CA LEU A 446 -17.43 -18.27 15.14
C LEU A 446 -16.11 -18.77 15.69
N SER A 447 -15.24 -19.31 14.84
CA SER A 447 -13.98 -19.92 15.25
C SER A 447 -12.89 -18.90 15.61
N TYR A 448 -13.02 -17.64 15.19
CA TYR A 448 -12.01 -16.61 15.42
C TYR A 448 -11.65 -16.47 16.92
N PRO A 449 -10.36 -16.39 17.31
CA PRO A 449 -9.15 -16.24 16.45
C PRO A 449 -8.56 -17.54 15.88
N HIS A 450 -9.18 -18.67 16.10
CA HIS A 450 -8.73 -19.97 15.58
C HIS A 450 -9.17 -20.17 14.12
N PRO A 451 -8.48 -21.03 13.35
CA PRO A 451 -8.91 -21.41 12.00
C PRO A 451 -10.29 -22.06 11.97
N ALA A 452 -11.01 -21.94 10.85
CA ALA A 452 -12.37 -22.45 10.66
C ALA A 452 -12.55 -23.96 10.94
N GLY A 453 -11.50 -24.77 10.72
CA GLY A 453 -11.53 -26.23 10.94
C GLY A 453 -11.22 -26.67 12.38
N THR A 454 -11.07 -25.74 13.33
CA THR A 454 -10.71 -26.09 14.73
C THR A 454 -11.84 -26.79 15.47
N TYR A 455 -13.10 -26.46 15.18
CA TYR A 455 -14.28 -26.98 15.84
C TYR A 455 -15.13 -27.82 14.89
N HIS A 456 -15.71 -28.93 15.38
CA HIS A 456 -16.64 -29.74 14.63
C HIS A 456 -18.00 -29.09 14.47
N ASP A 457 -18.74 -29.45 13.41
CA ASP A 457 -20.06 -28.89 13.11
C ASP A 457 -21.04 -29.00 14.29
N GLU A 458 -21.04 -30.15 14.97
CA GLU A 458 -21.90 -30.37 16.14
C GLU A 458 -21.64 -29.33 17.25
N GLN A 459 -20.37 -29.00 17.49
CA GLN A 459 -20.01 -27.96 18.48
C GLN A 459 -20.46 -26.58 18.07
N LEU A 460 -20.27 -26.23 16.77
CA LEU A 460 -20.68 -24.94 16.22
C LEU A 460 -22.20 -24.78 16.22
N LEU A 461 -22.94 -25.82 15.85
CA LEU A 461 -24.39 -25.81 15.84
C LEU A 461 -24.97 -25.73 17.27
N ALA A 462 -24.42 -26.52 18.20
CA ALA A 462 -24.85 -26.53 19.60
C ALA A 462 -24.62 -25.16 20.28
N VAL A 463 -23.49 -24.50 20.03
CA VAL A 463 -23.21 -23.18 20.61
C VAL A 463 -24.08 -22.09 20.00
N LEU A 464 -24.42 -22.15 18.71
CA LEU A 464 -25.36 -21.24 18.09
C LEU A 464 -26.76 -21.36 18.72
N GLU A 465 -27.21 -22.59 18.98
CA GLU A 465 -28.48 -22.84 19.63
C GLU A 465 -28.49 -22.30 21.07
N SER A 466 -27.47 -22.62 21.85
CA SER A 466 -27.36 -22.18 23.24
C SER A 466 -27.27 -20.65 23.40
N CYS A 467 -26.75 -19.95 22.38
CA CYS A 467 -26.70 -18.49 22.34
C CYS A 467 -27.92 -17.84 21.65
N ARG A 468 -29.01 -18.56 21.44
CA ARG A 468 -30.24 -18.10 20.72
C ARG A 468 -29.93 -17.57 19.31
N LEU A 469 -29.00 -18.24 18.58
CA LEU A 469 -28.60 -17.93 17.20
C LEU A 469 -28.91 -19.07 16.21
N GLN A 470 -29.85 -19.97 16.54
CA GLN A 470 -30.22 -21.13 15.74
C GLN A 470 -30.63 -20.80 14.30
N HIS A 471 -31.20 -19.63 14.07
CA HIS A 471 -31.59 -19.16 12.74
C HIS A 471 -30.40 -18.93 11.81
N LEU A 472 -29.18 -18.82 12.37
CA LEU A 472 -27.93 -18.65 11.62
C LEU A 472 -27.31 -19.99 11.20
N GLN A 473 -27.74 -21.11 11.76
CA GLN A 473 -27.15 -22.45 11.50
C GLN A 473 -27.10 -22.77 10.00
N ARG A 474 -28.16 -22.42 9.24
CA ARG A 474 -28.23 -22.63 7.79
C ARG A 474 -27.20 -21.82 6.98
N TRP A 475 -26.55 -20.85 7.60
CA TRP A 475 -25.59 -19.96 6.95
C TRP A 475 -24.13 -20.26 7.35
N LEU A 476 -23.89 -21.37 8.06
CA LEU A 476 -22.59 -21.68 8.67
C LEU A 476 -21.42 -21.56 7.69
N ASP A 477 -21.57 -22.09 6.46
CA ASP A 477 -20.55 -22.07 5.43
C ASP A 477 -20.75 -20.99 4.36
N THR A 478 -21.67 -20.07 4.60
CA THR A 478 -21.93 -18.94 3.70
C THR A 478 -20.98 -17.80 4.00
N ALA A 479 -20.22 -17.36 2.99
CA ALA A 479 -19.37 -16.19 3.09
C ALA A 479 -20.21 -14.89 3.01
N ASN A 480 -19.98 -13.98 3.97
CA ASN A 480 -20.69 -12.69 4.01
C ASN A 480 -19.89 -11.66 4.82
N ASN A 481 -20.34 -10.40 4.77
CA ASN A 481 -19.92 -9.36 5.73
C ASN A 481 -20.83 -9.43 6.97
N TRP A 482 -20.48 -10.29 7.91
CA TRP A 482 -21.30 -10.56 9.09
C TRP A 482 -21.44 -9.33 10.02
N SER A 483 -20.48 -8.41 10.00
CA SER A 483 -20.57 -7.18 10.79
C SER A 483 -21.70 -6.24 10.34
N GLN A 484 -22.09 -6.30 9.06
CA GLN A 484 -23.20 -5.53 8.50
C GLN A 484 -24.53 -6.28 8.51
N ARG A 485 -24.46 -7.61 8.49
CA ARG A 485 -25.65 -8.47 8.41
C ARG A 485 -26.27 -8.75 9.77
N LEU A 486 -25.44 -8.91 10.80
CA LEU A 486 -25.90 -9.20 12.17
C LEU A 486 -26.22 -7.92 12.91
N SER A 487 -27.33 -7.91 13.63
CA SER A 487 -27.63 -6.85 14.60
C SER A 487 -26.56 -6.78 15.70
N PRO A 488 -26.36 -5.63 16.35
CA PRO A 488 -25.39 -5.50 17.45
C PRO A 488 -25.58 -6.56 18.55
N GLY A 489 -26.82 -6.90 18.91
CA GLY A 489 -27.12 -7.95 19.88
C GLY A 489 -26.74 -9.36 19.39
N GLU A 490 -26.92 -9.68 18.11
CA GLU A 490 -26.46 -10.95 17.55
C GLU A 490 -24.93 -11.03 17.51
N GLN A 491 -24.24 -9.93 17.19
CA GLN A 491 -22.78 -9.87 17.24
C GLN A 491 -22.25 -10.13 18.66
N GLN A 492 -22.88 -9.56 19.69
CA GLN A 492 -22.51 -9.81 21.08
C GLN A 492 -22.78 -11.26 21.49
N ARG A 493 -23.94 -11.84 21.14
CA ARG A 493 -24.22 -13.27 21.39
C ARG A 493 -23.24 -14.20 20.67
N LEU A 494 -22.82 -13.85 19.46
CA LEU A 494 -21.78 -14.58 18.74
C LEU A 494 -20.41 -14.48 19.43
N ALA A 495 -20.08 -13.36 20.06
CA ALA A 495 -18.88 -13.23 20.87
C ALA A 495 -18.92 -14.13 22.13
N PHE A 496 -20.08 -14.25 22.78
CA PHE A 496 -20.27 -15.25 23.85
C PHE A 496 -20.13 -16.67 23.35
N ALA A 497 -20.66 -17.00 22.16
CA ALA A 497 -20.47 -18.29 21.53
C ALA A 497 -18.96 -18.62 21.32
N ARG A 498 -18.16 -17.63 20.91
CA ARG A 498 -16.69 -17.77 20.83
C ARG A 498 -16.05 -18.08 22.19
N ALA A 499 -16.46 -17.40 23.25
CA ALA A 499 -15.93 -17.67 24.58
C ALA A 499 -16.24 -19.09 25.06
N ILE A 500 -17.44 -19.59 24.79
CA ILE A 500 -17.87 -20.95 25.12
C ILE A 500 -17.08 -21.99 24.32
N LEU A 501 -16.84 -21.75 23.04
CA LEU A 501 -16.02 -22.62 22.17
C LEU A 501 -14.54 -22.65 22.60
N THR A 502 -13.97 -21.48 22.87
CA THR A 502 -12.55 -21.31 23.21
C THR A 502 -12.22 -21.89 24.59
N ARG A 503 -13.18 -21.86 25.54
CA ARG A 503 -13.02 -22.26 26.95
C ARG A 503 -11.76 -21.65 27.58
N PRO A 504 -11.69 -20.31 27.69
CA PRO A 504 -10.55 -19.64 28.28
C PRO A 504 -10.46 -19.91 29.80
N ASP A 505 -9.24 -19.80 30.33
CA ASP A 505 -9.02 -19.88 31.78
C ASP A 505 -9.34 -18.55 32.47
N ILE A 506 -9.13 -17.43 31.73
CA ILE A 506 -9.54 -16.08 32.16
C ILE A 506 -10.33 -15.41 31.03
N LEU A 507 -11.50 -14.87 31.38
CA LEU A 507 -12.37 -14.16 30.45
C LEU A 507 -12.58 -12.70 30.89
N PHE A 508 -12.27 -11.76 30.00
CA PHE A 508 -12.52 -10.34 30.19
C PHE A 508 -13.65 -9.87 29.30
N LEU A 509 -14.67 -9.25 29.87
CA LEU A 509 -15.85 -8.73 29.17
C LEU A 509 -15.86 -7.20 29.30
N ASP A 510 -15.70 -6.46 28.19
CA ASP A 510 -15.78 -5.01 28.15
C ASP A 510 -17.14 -4.59 27.56
N GLU A 511 -18.14 -4.41 28.43
CA GLU A 511 -19.52 -4.05 28.05
C GLU A 511 -20.10 -4.99 26.95
N ALA A 512 -19.69 -6.26 26.97
CA ALA A 512 -19.97 -7.23 25.89
C ALA A 512 -21.47 -7.61 25.78
N THR A 513 -22.35 -7.08 26.63
CA THR A 513 -23.80 -7.27 26.66
C THR A 513 -24.59 -5.99 26.49
N SER A 514 -23.94 -4.86 26.21
CA SER A 514 -24.57 -3.53 26.16
C SER A 514 -25.71 -3.40 25.13
N ALA A 515 -25.74 -4.21 24.09
CA ALA A 515 -26.76 -4.24 23.05
C ALA A 515 -27.84 -5.33 23.27
N LEU A 516 -27.79 -6.05 24.40
CA LEU A 516 -28.76 -7.09 24.73
C LEU A 516 -29.86 -6.51 25.65
N ASP A 517 -31.06 -7.06 25.57
CA ASP A 517 -32.10 -6.86 26.58
C ASP A 517 -31.74 -7.61 27.87
N ASP A 518 -32.38 -7.25 28.97
CA ASP A 518 -32.07 -7.76 30.31
C ASP A 518 -32.25 -9.29 30.42
N GLU A 519 -33.25 -9.86 29.75
CA GLU A 519 -33.51 -11.30 29.76
C GLU A 519 -32.38 -12.06 29.00
N THR A 520 -32.02 -11.58 27.82
CA THR A 520 -30.96 -12.19 27.00
C THR A 520 -29.60 -12.01 27.69
N GLU A 521 -29.32 -10.87 28.29
CA GLU A 521 -28.11 -10.63 29.09
C GLU A 521 -27.97 -11.66 30.22
N GLN A 522 -29.03 -11.82 31.03
CA GLN A 522 -29.03 -12.78 32.12
C GLN A 522 -28.81 -14.22 31.62
N LEU A 523 -29.48 -14.60 30.55
CA LEU A 523 -29.33 -15.92 29.94
C LEU A 523 -27.90 -16.16 29.47
N MET A 524 -27.25 -15.16 28.84
CA MET A 524 -25.86 -15.29 28.38
C MET A 524 -24.90 -15.47 29.57
N TYR A 525 -25.05 -14.70 30.65
CA TYR A 525 -24.21 -14.86 31.85
C TYR A 525 -24.48 -16.20 32.55
N GLU A 526 -25.74 -16.61 32.71
CA GLU A 526 -26.10 -17.89 33.30
C GLU A 526 -25.50 -19.06 32.50
N HIS A 527 -25.66 -19.03 31.19
CA HIS A 527 -25.09 -20.05 30.31
C HIS A 527 -23.57 -20.09 30.37
N LEU A 528 -22.91 -18.92 30.38
CA LEU A 528 -21.46 -18.81 30.51
C LEU A 528 -20.96 -19.44 31.83
N VAL A 529 -21.55 -19.05 32.96
CA VAL A 529 -21.15 -19.51 34.29
C VAL A 529 -21.43 -21.01 34.48
N THR A 530 -22.52 -21.51 33.90
CA THR A 530 -22.88 -22.93 33.98
C THR A 530 -21.95 -23.78 33.09
N THR A 531 -21.61 -23.32 31.90
CA THR A 531 -20.77 -24.07 30.94
C THR A 531 -19.29 -23.99 31.31
N LEU A 532 -18.85 -22.89 31.92
CA LEU A 532 -17.47 -22.64 32.34
C LEU A 532 -17.41 -22.33 33.85
N PRO A 533 -17.66 -23.30 34.73
CA PRO A 533 -17.77 -23.06 36.17
C PRO A 533 -16.48 -22.55 36.82
N ASP A 534 -15.32 -23.00 36.30
CA ASP A 534 -13.99 -22.69 36.82
C ASP A 534 -13.36 -21.44 36.18
N VAL A 535 -14.06 -20.77 35.25
CA VAL A 535 -13.52 -19.59 34.55
C VAL A 535 -13.34 -18.43 35.52
N THR A 536 -12.16 -17.85 35.49
CA THR A 536 -11.91 -16.56 36.14
C THR A 536 -12.50 -15.45 35.27
N LEU A 537 -13.47 -14.70 35.82
CA LEU A 537 -14.28 -13.75 35.04
C LEU A 537 -14.05 -12.32 35.51
N VAL A 538 -13.76 -11.41 34.61
CA VAL A 538 -13.70 -9.98 34.86
C VAL A 538 -14.64 -9.26 33.90
N SER A 539 -15.72 -8.68 34.41
CA SER A 539 -16.72 -8.00 33.58
C SER A 539 -16.78 -6.51 33.89
N VAL A 540 -16.75 -5.70 32.84
CA VAL A 540 -17.18 -4.29 32.89
C VAL A 540 -18.64 -4.25 32.46
N ALA A 541 -19.52 -3.82 33.35
CA ALA A 541 -20.94 -3.65 33.04
C ALA A 541 -21.52 -2.40 33.70
N HIS A 542 -22.55 -1.84 33.08
CA HIS A 542 -23.30 -0.70 33.62
C HIS A 542 -24.59 -1.10 34.36
N ARG A 543 -25.10 -2.29 34.04
CA ARG A 543 -26.35 -2.79 34.64
C ARG A 543 -26.10 -3.59 35.91
N ASN A 544 -26.90 -3.36 36.92
CA ASN A 544 -26.82 -4.09 38.16
C ASN A 544 -27.33 -5.55 38.04
N SER A 545 -28.08 -5.87 36.99
CA SER A 545 -28.63 -7.21 36.72
C SER A 545 -27.59 -8.30 36.69
N VAL A 546 -26.36 -8.00 36.25
CA VAL A 546 -25.25 -8.96 36.15
C VAL A 546 -24.47 -9.15 37.45
N ALA A 547 -24.68 -8.29 38.46
CA ALA A 547 -23.94 -8.37 39.72
C ALA A 547 -24.10 -9.72 40.43
N LYS A 548 -25.25 -10.38 40.30
CA LYS A 548 -25.53 -11.70 40.90
C LYS A 548 -24.63 -12.84 40.36
N TYR A 549 -23.96 -12.65 39.23
CA TYR A 549 -23.02 -13.64 38.64
C TYR A 549 -21.56 -13.42 39.07
N HIS A 550 -21.31 -12.36 39.88
CA HIS A 550 -19.98 -12.00 40.37
C HIS A 550 -19.92 -12.16 41.90
N GLN A 551 -18.70 -12.25 42.45
CA GLN A 551 -18.43 -12.45 43.86
C GLN A 551 -17.89 -11.18 44.51
N THR A 552 -17.11 -10.39 43.73
CA THR A 552 -16.47 -9.15 44.18
C THR A 552 -16.71 -8.01 43.18
N CYS A 553 -16.61 -6.78 43.67
CA CYS A 553 -16.73 -5.59 42.84
C CYS A 553 -15.48 -4.73 42.98
N TRP A 554 -14.88 -4.36 41.85
CA TRP A 554 -13.85 -3.32 41.78
C TRP A 554 -14.49 -2.02 41.35
N ARG A 555 -14.63 -1.08 42.30
CA ARG A 555 -15.34 0.18 42.05
C ARG A 555 -14.36 1.29 41.66
N LEU A 556 -14.53 1.87 40.47
CA LEU A 556 -13.89 3.13 40.11
C LEU A 556 -14.65 4.29 40.75
N SER A 557 -13.98 5.06 41.60
CA SER A 557 -14.47 6.29 42.18
C SER A 557 -13.76 7.48 41.56
N HIS A 558 -14.52 8.45 41.02
CA HIS A 558 -14.00 9.72 40.54
C HIS A 558 -14.26 10.78 41.60
N GLN A 559 -13.21 11.41 42.12
CA GLN A 559 -13.33 12.63 42.88
C GLN A 559 -13.07 13.80 41.93
N SER A 560 -13.86 14.85 42.01
CA SER A 560 -13.72 16.05 41.18
C SER A 560 -12.25 16.50 41.17
N GLU A 561 -11.66 16.63 40.00
CA GLU A 561 -10.26 17.06 39.74
C GLU A 561 -9.13 16.06 40.08
N SER A 562 -9.44 14.83 40.54
CA SER A 562 -8.43 13.82 40.84
C SER A 562 -8.60 12.59 39.94
N PRO A 563 -7.52 11.89 39.54
CA PRO A 563 -7.61 10.65 38.79
C PRO A 563 -8.40 9.59 39.56
N ALA A 564 -9.12 8.74 38.85
CA ALA A 564 -9.95 7.70 39.46
C ALA A 564 -9.12 6.73 40.29
N ARG A 565 -9.66 6.27 41.39
CA ARG A 565 -9.11 5.18 42.22
C ARG A 565 -10.00 3.96 42.09
N ILE A 566 -9.39 2.79 42.13
CA ILE A 566 -10.09 1.52 42.08
C ILE A 566 -9.84 0.79 43.42
N ALA A 567 -10.89 0.38 44.07
CA ALA A 567 -10.82 -0.38 45.30
C ALA A 567 -11.88 -1.51 45.30
N PRO A 568 -11.64 -2.60 46.04
CA PRO A 568 -12.70 -3.59 46.32
C PRO A 568 -13.87 -2.94 47.05
N ASP A 569 -15.09 -3.25 46.63
CA ASP A 569 -16.34 -2.74 47.21
C ASP A 569 -17.39 -3.85 47.25
N ALA A 570 -18.46 -3.62 47.98
CA ALA A 570 -19.61 -4.51 47.96
C ALA A 570 -20.30 -4.52 46.61
N LEU A 571 -20.82 -5.67 46.19
CA LEU A 571 -21.59 -5.78 44.96
C LEU A 571 -22.81 -4.85 45.01
N PRO A 572 -23.12 -4.15 43.89
CA PRO A 572 -24.35 -3.37 43.82
C PRO A 572 -25.56 -4.29 44.02
N LYS A 573 -26.53 -3.87 44.84
CA LYS A 573 -27.76 -4.62 45.05
C LYS A 573 -28.48 -4.75 43.69
N ALA A 574 -28.88 -5.97 43.35
CA ALA A 574 -29.77 -6.20 42.22
C ALA A 574 -31.10 -5.52 42.56
N GLY A 575 -31.46 -4.49 41.79
CA GLY A 575 -32.72 -3.80 41.93
C GLY A 575 -33.88 -4.62 41.35
#